data_fa48c3e131ceed7859835a06a5ade7e3
#
_entry.id   fa48c3e131ceed7859835a06a5ade7e3
#
_cell.length_a   1.000
_cell.length_b   1.000
_cell.length_c   1.000
_cell.angle_alpha   90.00
_cell.angle_beta   90.00
_cell.angle_gamma   90.00
#
_symmetry.space_group_name_H-M   'P 1'
#
loop_
_entity.id
_entity.type
_entity.pdbx_description
1 polymer ?
#
loop_
_entity_poly.entity_id
_entity_poly.type
_entity_poly.pdbx_seq_one_letter_code
_entity_poly.pdbx_strand_id
1 'polypeptide(L)'
;KNITNSTTLGERLSFSYRNSWIEVELDGSLNYTHTKNNLQPTSNLNTWQFAYGPNINLTLPWNMSISTDLHEQSRGYNDASLNTNELLWNAQISQSLLKGNALTLSVQLYDILHKQSNLSRTISAMSRTDTEYNSINSYIMFHASYRLNLFGGKQARDQMRNGSDGSRRFGPPGPPPGGGQRPMVPPPGGFGGHRGPMGGFGG
;
A
#
# COMPACT_ATOMS: atom_id res chain seq x y z
N LYS A 1 -30.40 -0.43 29.94
CA LYS A 1 -28.98 -0.50 29.49
C LYS A 1 -28.99 -0.82 28.02
N ASN A 2 -28.42 0.06 27.18
CA ASN A 2 -28.26 -0.19 25.76
C ASN A 2 -27.06 -1.11 25.56
N ILE A 3 -27.26 -2.22 24.85
CA ILE A 3 -26.18 -3.18 24.54
C ILE A 3 -26.17 -3.37 23.03
N THR A 4 -25.01 -3.17 22.44
CA THR A 4 -24.75 -3.45 21.03
C THR A 4 -23.76 -4.60 20.94
N ASN A 5 -24.14 -5.66 20.26
CA ASN A 5 -23.29 -6.81 19.98
C ASN A 5 -22.91 -6.78 18.49
N SER A 6 -21.63 -6.95 18.21
CA SER A 6 -21.13 -7.05 16.84
C SER A 6 -20.33 -8.34 16.68
N THR A 7 -20.66 -9.09 15.64
CA THR A 7 -19.94 -10.31 15.25
C THR A 7 -19.39 -10.10 13.85
N THR A 8 -18.10 -10.31 13.70
CA THR A 8 -17.41 -10.22 12.39
C THR A 8 -16.85 -11.57 12.02
N LEU A 9 -17.17 -12.03 10.83
CA LEU A 9 -16.57 -13.18 10.18
C LEU A 9 -15.80 -12.70 8.95
N GLY A 10 -14.54 -13.12 8.81
CA GLY A 10 -13.71 -12.70 7.68
C GLY A 10 -12.82 -13.83 7.20
N GLU A 11 -12.62 -13.86 5.89
CA GLU A 11 -11.67 -14.76 5.21
C GLU A 11 -10.76 -13.95 4.31
N ARG A 12 -9.53 -14.43 4.17
CA ARG A 12 -8.53 -13.89 3.25
C ARG A 12 -7.85 -15.02 2.50
N LEU A 13 -7.77 -14.86 1.20
CA LEU A 13 -7.05 -15.74 0.30
C LEU A 13 -5.94 -14.95 -0.37
N SER A 14 -4.77 -15.53 -0.49
CA SER A 14 -3.70 -14.98 -1.31
C SER A 14 -3.04 -16.10 -2.10
N PHE A 15 -2.72 -15.79 -3.35
CA PHE A 15 -1.99 -16.66 -4.27
C PHE A 15 -0.85 -15.86 -4.86
N SER A 16 0.35 -16.43 -4.86
CA SER A 16 1.51 -15.82 -5.50
C SER A 16 2.23 -16.81 -6.39
N TYR A 17 2.59 -16.37 -7.57
CA TYR A 17 3.43 -17.10 -8.52
C TYR A 17 4.57 -16.19 -8.96
N ARG A 18 5.79 -16.70 -8.87
CA ARG A 18 6.99 -15.95 -9.28
C ARG A 18 7.90 -16.83 -10.12
N ASN A 19 8.33 -16.27 -11.24
CA ASN A 19 9.36 -16.83 -12.10
C ASN A 19 10.38 -15.72 -12.45
N SER A 20 11.41 -16.04 -13.23
CA SER A 20 12.47 -15.11 -13.62
C SER A 20 11.99 -13.89 -14.41
N TRP A 21 10.86 -13.95 -15.07
CA TRP A 21 10.33 -12.89 -15.95
C TRP A 21 8.91 -12.43 -15.60
N ILE A 22 8.18 -13.17 -14.77
CA ILE A 22 6.84 -12.83 -14.34
C ILE A 22 6.63 -13.08 -12.85
N GLU A 23 5.98 -12.15 -12.20
CA GLU A 23 5.47 -12.25 -10.84
C GLU A 23 3.99 -11.89 -10.85
N VAL A 24 3.16 -12.76 -10.32
CA VAL A 24 1.71 -12.56 -10.19
C VAL A 24 1.33 -12.78 -8.75
N GLU A 25 0.67 -11.80 -8.17
CA GLU A 25 0.07 -11.89 -6.85
C GLU A 25 -1.44 -11.62 -6.99
N LEU A 26 -2.23 -12.46 -6.36
CA LEU A 26 -3.69 -12.31 -6.31
C LEU A 26 -4.11 -12.37 -4.86
N ASP A 27 -4.69 -11.30 -4.38
CA ASP A 27 -5.24 -11.20 -3.03
C ASP A 27 -6.75 -11.03 -3.08
N GLY A 28 -7.44 -11.69 -2.16
CA GLY A 28 -8.87 -11.55 -1.98
C GLY A 28 -9.23 -11.59 -0.50
N SER A 29 -10.19 -10.79 -0.10
CA SER A 29 -10.73 -10.79 1.26
C SER A 29 -12.22 -10.56 1.27
N LEU A 30 -12.91 -11.26 2.16
CA LEU A 30 -14.32 -11.11 2.43
C LEU A 30 -14.51 -10.93 3.92
N ASN A 31 -15.20 -9.87 4.33
CA ASN A 31 -15.58 -9.62 5.72
C ASN A 31 -17.08 -9.38 5.80
N TYR A 32 -17.73 -10.10 6.70
CA TYR A 32 -19.12 -9.91 7.02
C TYR A 32 -19.24 -9.51 8.48
N THR A 33 -19.94 -8.41 8.75
CA THR A 33 -20.19 -7.91 10.11
C THR A 33 -21.69 -7.81 10.35
N HIS A 34 -22.15 -8.48 11.38
CA HIS A 34 -23.51 -8.40 11.89
C HIS A 34 -23.53 -7.63 13.20
N THR A 35 -24.24 -6.50 13.24
CA THR A 35 -24.38 -5.67 14.43
C THR A 35 -25.83 -5.68 14.88
N LYS A 36 -26.07 -6.01 16.15
CA LYS A 36 -27.38 -6.09 16.76
C LYS A 36 -27.47 -5.20 17.98
N ASN A 37 -28.51 -4.36 18.02
CA ASN A 37 -28.84 -3.49 19.15
C ASN A 37 -30.11 -3.96 19.84
N ASN A 38 -30.09 -4.03 21.17
CA ASN A 38 -31.23 -4.57 21.94
C ASN A 38 -32.38 -3.58 22.14
N LEU A 39 -32.13 -2.26 22.09
CA LEU A 39 -33.13 -1.22 22.31
C LEU A 39 -33.61 -0.56 21.02
N GLN A 40 -32.82 -0.61 19.98
CA GLN A 40 -33.11 0.03 18.70
C GLN A 40 -32.90 -0.98 17.55
N PRO A 41 -33.90 -1.82 17.25
CA PRO A 41 -33.78 -2.81 16.17
C PRO A 41 -33.53 -2.19 14.80
N THR A 42 -33.94 -0.95 14.59
CA THR A 42 -33.66 -0.17 13.36
C THR A 42 -32.18 0.18 13.19
N SER A 43 -31.40 0.09 14.27
CA SER A 43 -29.95 0.29 14.28
C SER A 43 -29.17 -1.02 14.02
N ASN A 44 -29.84 -2.13 13.75
CA ASN A 44 -29.18 -3.36 13.32
C ASN A 44 -28.55 -3.13 11.95
N LEU A 45 -27.29 -3.45 11.85
CA LEU A 45 -26.52 -3.22 10.64
C LEU A 45 -25.81 -4.51 10.22
N ASN A 46 -26.09 -4.94 9.00
CA ASN A 46 -25.30 -5.97 8.34
C ASN A 46 -24.42 -5.29 7.30
N THR A 47 -23.13 -5.53 7.39
CA THR A 47 -22.17 -5.00 6.45
C THR A 47 -21.35 -6.14 5.89
N TRP A 48 -21.23 -6.20 4.59
CA TRP A 48 -20.25 -7.04 3.93
C TRP A 48 -19.24 -6.18 3.20
N GLN A 49 -18.00 -6.61 3.26
CA GLN A 49 -16.90 -5.96 2.58
C GLN A 49 -16.14 -7.02 1.79
N PHE A 50 -15.99 -6.77 0.52
CA PHE A 50 -15.28 -7.63 -0.40
C PHE A 50 -14.19 -6.81 -1.06
N ALA A 51 -12.98 -7.34 -1.10
CA ALA A 51 -11.86 -6.72 -1.79
C ALA A 51 -11.04 -7.79 -2.49
N TYR A 52 -10.61 -7.52 -3.72
CA TYR A 52 -9.67 -8.36 -4.43
C TYR A 52 -8.78 -7.52 -5.35
N GLY A 53 -7.62 -8.04 -5.67
CA GLY A 53 -6.72 -7.36 -6.59
C GLY A 53 -5.58 -8.23 -7.06
N PRO A 54 -5.43 -8.39 -8.39
CA PRO A 54 -4.21 -8.89 -9.00
C PRO A 54 -3.13 -7.81 -9.05
N ASN A 55 -1.90 -8.21 -8.78
CA ASN A 55 -0.68 -7.45 -9.03
C ASN A 55 0.19 -8.29 -9.97
N ILE A 56 0.59 -7.73 -11.10
CA ILE A 56 1.37 -8.42 -12.11
C ILE A 56 2.61 -7.58 -12.42
N ASN A 57 3.79 -8.20 -12.29
CA ASN A 57 5.06 -7.62 -12.64
C ASN A 57 5.74 -8.47 -13.73
N LEU A 58 6.09 -7.85 -14.83
CA LEU A 58 6.80 -8.45 -15.95
C LEU A 58 8.19 -7.84 -16.06
N THR A 59 9.21 -8.68 -16.14
CA THR A 59 10.59 -8.28 -16.41
C THR A 59 11.00 -8.80 -17.77
N LEU A 60 11.22 -7.92 -18.70
CA LEU A 60 11.58 -8.25 -20.08
C LEU A 60 13.10 -8.23 -20.29
N PRO A 61 13.61 -9.02 -21.26
CA PRO A 61 15.05 -9.25 -21.41
C PRO A 61 15.88 -8.01 -21.78
N TRP A 62 15.26 -6.94 -22.28
CA TRP A 62 15.95 -5.69 -22.63
C TRP A 62 15.91 -4.62 -21.52
N ASN A 63 15.89 -5.04 -20.26
CA ASN A 63 15.83 -4.17 -19.08
C ASN A 63 14.57 -3.29 -19.02
N MET A 64 13.49 -3.78 -19.57
CA MET A 64 12.16 -3.18 -19.47
C MET A 64 11.35 -3.94 -18.42
N SER A 65 10.61 -3.21 -17.61
CA SER A 65 9.64 -3.79 -16.68
C SER A 65 8.28 -3.16 -16.87
N ILE A 66 7.25 -3.98 -16.73
CA ILE A 66 5.85 -3.57 -16.77
C ILE A 66 5.23 -4.07 -15.48
N SER A 67 4.63 -3.18 -14.71
CA SER A 67 3.83 -3.53 -13.55
C SER A 67 2.42 -2.99 -13.70
N THR A 68 1.45 -3.77 -13.24
CA THR A 68 0.05 -3.36 -13.21
C THR A 68 -0.61 -3.94 -11.99
N ASP A 69 -1.40 -3.13 -11.33
CA ASP A 69 -2.22 -3.51 -10.19
C ASP A 69 -3.67 -3.07 -10.42
N LEU A 70 -4.57 -3.98 -10.14
CA LEU A 70 -5.99 -3.73 -10.09
C LEU A 70 -6.45 -3.98 -8.66
N HIS A 71 -7.21 -3.07 -8.11
CA HIS A 71 -7.79 -3.20 -6.78
C HIS A 71 -9.27 -2.86 -6.84
N GLU A 72 -10.10 -3.84 -6.50
CA GLU A 72 -11.53 -3.63 -6.31
C GLU A 72 -11.88 -3.74 -4.84
N GLN A 73 -12.67 -2.80 -4.36
CA GLN A 73 -13.25 -2.82 -3.03
C GLN A 73 -14.73 -2.48 -3.10
N SER A 74 -15.54 -3.43 -2.68
CA SER A 74 -16.99 -3.26 -2.56
C SER A 74 -17.41 -3.37 -1.10
N ARG A 75 -18.29 -2.47 -0.69
CA ARG A 75 -18.91 -2.51 0.63
C ARG A 75 -20.42 -2.41 0.50
N GLY A 76 -21.10 -3.39 1.04
CA GLY A 76 -22.56 -3.47 1.05
C GLY A 76 -23.14 -3.28 2.43
N TYR A 77 -24.32 -2.68 2.47
CA TYR A 77 -25.09 -2.41 3.67
C TYR A 77 -26.53 -2.94 3.50
N ASN A 78 -27.31 -2.95 4.58
CA ASN A 78 -28.74 -3.31 4.50
C ASN A 78 -29.51 -2.42 3.52
N ASP A 79 -29.11 -1.15 3.42
CA ASP A 79 -29.65 -0.21 2.44
C ASP A 79 -28.69 -0.12 1.25
N ALA A 80 -29.16 -0.57 0.11
CA ALA A 80 -28.39 -0.59 -1.13
C ALA A 80 -27.93 0.82 -1.58
N SER A 81 -28.63 1.88 -1.18
CA SER A 81 -28.24 3.25 -1.48
C SER A 81 -26.93 3.68 -0.81
N LEU A 82 -26.52 2.94 0.22
CA LEU A 82 -25.30 3.17 0.98
C LEU A 82 -24.11 2.37 0.46
N ASN A 83 -24.33 1.46 -0.46
CA ASN A 83 -23.28 0.63 -1.02
C ASN A 83 -22.22 1.49 -1.71
N THR A 84 -20.98 1.06 -1.57
CA THR A 84 -19.84 1.67 -2.25
C THR A 84 -19.07 0.61 -3.03
N ASN A 85 -18.66 0.99 -4.23
CA ASN A 85 -17.80 0.16 -5.08
C ASN A 85 -16.72 1.05 -5.66
N GLU A 86 -15.47 0.64 -5.49
CA GLU A 86 -14.31 1.34 -5.99
C GLU A 86 -13.43 0.34 -6.75
N LEU A 87 -13.12 0.65 -8.00
CA LEU A 87 -12.25 -0.14 -8.84
C LEU A 87 -11.09 0.74 -9.30
N LEU A 88 -9.92 0.48 -8.76
CA LEU A 88 -8.70 1.21 -9.06
C LEU A 88 -7.79 0.36 -9.95
N TRP A 89 -7.37 0.91 -11.07
CA TRP A 89 -6.41 0.26 -11.95
C TRP A 89 -5.23 1.19 -12.24
N ASN A 90 -4.04 0.73 -11.86
CA ASN A 90 -2.79 1.43 -12.11
C ASN A 90 -1.89 0.60 -13.01
N ALA A 91 -1.03 1.26 -13.77
CA ALA A 91 -0.01 0.61 -14.57
C ALA A 91 1.27 1.44 -14.61
N GLN A 92 2.40 0.77 -14.73
CA GLN A 92 3.70 1.39 -14.86
C GLN A 92 4.52 0.65 -15.91
N ILE A 93 5.23 1.40 -16.72
CA ILE A 93 6.23 0.90 -17.65
C ILE A 93 7.54 1.59 -17.31
N SER A 94 8.60 0.82 -17.14
CA SER A 94 9.95 1.34 -16.85
C SER A 94 10.95 0.75 -17.82
N GLN A 95 11.85 1.58 -18.33
CA GLN A 95 12.95 1.19 -19.21
C GLN A 95 14.25 1.65 -18.63
N SER A 96 15.17 0.72 -18.38
CA SER A 96 16.54 1.04 -17.98
C SER A 96 17.44 1.12 -19.21
N LEU A 97 18.15 2.22 -19.33
CA LEU A 97 18.99 2.60 -20.44
C LEU A 97 20.42 2.84 -19.96
N LEU A 98 21.34 2.95 -20.92
CA LEU A 98 22.76 3.19 -20.74
C LEU A 98 23.51 2.02 -20.07
N LYS A 99 24.85 2.05 -20.19
CA LYS A 99 25.70 1.02 -19.57
C LYS A 99 25.54 1.01 -18.05
N GLY A 100 25.31 -0.18 -17.50
CA GLY A 100 25.09 -0.34 -16.06
C GLY A 100 23.73 0.17 -15.55
N ASN A 101 22.73 0.31 -16.43
CA ASN A 101 21.39 0.79 -16.08
C ASN A 101 21.42 2.14 -15.37
N ALA A 102 22.28 3.05 -15.87
CA ALA A 102 22.51 4.34 -15.24
C ALA A 102 21.32 5.30 -15.40
N LEU A 103 20.51 5.16 -16.44
CA LEU A 103 19.30 5.95 -16.69
C LEU A 103 18.08 5.04 -16.66
N THR A 104 17.09 5.36 -15.85
CA THR A 104 15.78 4.70 -15.85
C THR A 104 14.71 5.73 -16.16
N LEU A 105 13.93 5.46 -17.19
CA LEU A 105 12.75 6.22 -17.56
C LEU A 105 11.52 5.39 -17.20
N SER A 106 10.54 6.01 -16.57
CA SER A 106 9.26 5.34 -16.27
C SER A 106 8.07 6.25 -16.51
N VAL A 107 6.99 5.61 -16.92
CA VAL A 107 5.68 6.22 -17.08
C VAL A 107 4.73 5.48 -16.16
N GLN A 108 4.03 6.20 -15.30
CA GLN A 108 3.03 5.68 -14.38
C GLN A 108 1.67 6.25 -14.74
N LEU A 109 0.68 5.37 -14.79
CA LEU A 109 -0.71 5.68 -15.04
C LEU A 109 -1.48 5.33 -13.77
N TYR A 110 -2.12 6.31 -13.16
CA TYR A 110 -2.93 6.13 -11.97
C TYR A 110 -4.41 6.26 -12.31
N ASP A 111 -5.20 5.35 -11.75
CA ASP A 111 -6.66 5.27 -11.94
C ASP A 111 -7.07 5.40 -13.42
N ILE A 112 -6.61 4.44 -14.22
CA ILE A 112 -6.85 4.39 -15.67
C ILE A 112 -8.35 4.39 -15.99
N LEU A 113 -9.16 3.83 -15.11
CA LEU A 113 -10.62 3.71 -15.27
C LEU A 113 -11.39 4.94 -14.79
N HIS A 114 -10.72 5.90 -14.14
CA HIS A 114 -11.37 7.09 -13.53
C HIS A 114 -12.50 6.73 -12.55
N LYS A 115 -12.28 5.66 -11.74
CA LYS A 115 -13.28 5.13 -10.82
C LYS A 115 -12.90 5.27 -9.36
N GLN A 116 -11.79 5.91 -9.06
CA GLN A 116 -11.41 6.21 -7.68
C GLN A 116 -12.43 7.17 -7.06
N SER A 117 -12.96 6.79 -5.92
CA SER A 117 -13.92 7.62 -5.18
C SER A 117 -13.18 8.62 -4.29
N ASN A 118 -13.61 9.88 -4.34
CA ASN A 118 -13.18 10.91 -3.39
C ASN A 118 -14.03 10.93 -2.12
N LEU A 119 -15.01 10.02 -2.02
CA LEU A 119 -15.94 9.93 -0.91
C LEU A 119 -15.53 8.79 0.03
N SER A 120 -15.19 9.12 1.26
CA SER A 120 -15.05 8.15 2.34
C SER A 120 -16.30 8.14 3.18
N ARG A 121 -16.94 6.98 3.29
CA ARG A 121 -18.17 6.79 4.07
C ARG A 121 -17.94 5.85 5.23
N THR A 122 -18.28 6.31 6.42
CA THR A 122 -18.28 5.51 7.63
C THR A 122 -19.69 5.49 8.21
N ILE A 123 -20.25 4.29 8.37
CA ILE A 123 -21.59 4.09 8.94
C ILE A 123 -21.44 3.27 10.20
N SER A 124 -22.04 3.76 11.28
CA SER A 124 -22.19 3.05 12.55
C SER A 124 -23.68 2.94 12.90
N ALA A 125 -24.00 2.19 13.95
CA ALA A 125 -25.37 2.07 14.42
C ALA A 125 -26.04 3.40 14.83
N MET A 126 -25.24 4.47 15.07
CA MET A 126 -25.72 5.76 15.58
C MET A 126 -25.32 6.95 14.72
N SER A 127 -24.40 6.77 13.77
CA SER A 127 -23.87 7.87 12.98
C SER A 127 -23.51 7.45 11.56
N ARG A 128 -23.66 8.38 10.64
CA ARG A 128 -23.12 8.33 9.30
C ARG A 128 -22.22 9.53 9.11
N THR A 129 -20.99 9.28 8.67
CA THR A 129 -20.03 10.30 8.33
C THR A 129 -19.60 10.12 6.88
N ASP A 130 -19.89 11.11 6.06
CA ASP A 130 -19.43 11.19 4.68
C ASP A 130 -18.33 12.26 4.63
N THR A 131 -17.15 11.89 4.19
CA THR A 131 -16.01 12.80 4.01
C THR A 131 -15.64 12.84 2.54
N GLU A 132 -15.75 14.00 1.93
CA GLU A 132 -15.34 14.20 0.54
C GLU A 132 -13.98 14.87 0.48
N TYR A 133 -13.09 14.32 -0.34
CA TYR A 133 -11.74 14.83 -0.55
C TYR A 133 -11.63 15.46 -1.92
N ASN A 134 -11.03 16.64 -1.98
CA ASN A 134 -10.67 17.25 -3.26
C ASN A 134 -9.26 16.78 -3.64
N SER A 135 -9.15 15.66 -4.37
CA SER A 135 -7.89 15.07 -4.80
C SER A 135 -7.90 14.81 -6.31
N ILE A 136 -6.71 14.85 -6.89
CA ILE A 136 -6.50 14.40 -8.27
C ILE A 136 -6.35 12.89 -8.22
N ASN A 137 -7.31 12.17 -8.78
CA ASN A 137 -7.32 10.72 -8.71
C ASN A 137 -6.64 10.09 -9.91
N SER A 138 -6.94 10.57 -11.11
CA SER A 138 -6.42 10.00 -12.35
C SER A 138 -5.39 10.93 -12.98
N TYR A 139 -4.18 10.43 -13.14
CA TYR A 139 -3.08 11.22 -13.74
C TYR A 139 -2.00 10.32 -14.33
N ILE A 140 -1.18 10.92 -15.16
CA ILE A 140 0.01 10.31 -15.76
C ILE A 140 1.24 11.00 -15.16
N MET A 141 2.20 10.20 -14.70
CA MET A 141 3.47 10.69 -14.18
C MET A 141 4.63 10.17 -15.02
N PHE A 142 5.51 11.07 -15.44
CA PHE A 142 6.78 10.73 -16.06
C PHE A 142 7.89 10.88 -15.05
N HIS A 143 8.72 9.87 -14.92
CA HIS A 143 9.84 9.86 -14.00
C HIS A 143 11.12 9.49 -14.74
N ALA A 144 12.17 10.27 -14.52
CA ALA A 144 13.51 10.00 -15.03
C ALA A 144 14.48 9.97 -13.85
N SER A 145 15.18 8.86 -13.70
CA SER A 145 16.20 8.67 -12.66
C SER A 145 17.54 8.39 -13.30
N TYR A 146 18.54 9.21 -12.99
CA TYR A 146 19.91 9.00 -13.46
C TYR A 146 20.85 8.76 -12.28
N ARG A 147 21.55 7.61 -12.32
CA ARG A 147 22.52 7.21 -11.30
C ARG A 147 23.92 7.65 -11.71
N LEU A 148 24.45 8.67 -11.03
CA LEU A 148 25.82 9.11 -11.17
C LEU A 148 26.74 8.25 -10.30
N ASN A 149 27.58 7.44 -10.92
CA ASN A 149 28.64 6.71 -10.22
C ASN A 149 29.92 7.56 -10.19
N LEU A 150 29.89 8.65 -9.41
CA LEU A 150 31.02 9.56 -9.28
C LEU A 150 32.22 8.97 -8.51
N PHE A 151 32.01 7.84 -7.79
CA PHE A 151 33.04 7.23 -6.92
C PHE A 151 33.46 5.83 -7.38
N GLY A 152 33.46 5.56 -8.68
CA GLY A 152 33.84 4.25 -9.25
C GLY A 152 35.29 4.12 -9.67
N GLY A 153 36.21 4.95 -9.21
CA GLY A 153 37.67 4.81 -9.47
C GLY A 153 38.27 3.70 -8.60
N LYS A 154 39.21 2.93 -9.14
CA LYS A 154 40.01 1.93 -8.39
C LYS A 154 40.57 2.48 -7.07
N GLN A 155 40.91 3.77 -7.03
CA GLN A 155 41.43 4.46 -5.85
C GLN A 155 40.47 4.54 -4.68
N ALA A 156 39.12 4.66 -4.92
CA ALA A 156 38.14 4.69 -3.83
C ALA A 156 37.91 3.28 -3.23
N ARG A 157 38.04 2.24 -4.05
CA ARG A 157 38.01 0.84 -3.58
C ARG A 157 39.26 0.49 -2.76
N ASP A 158 40.42 0.98 -3.14
CA ASP A 158 41.66 0.73 -2.42
C ASP A 158 41.73 1.51 -1.10
N GLN A 159 41.15 2.72 -1.04
CA GLN A 159 40.99 3.45 0.23
C GLN A 159 40.02 2.79 1.20
N MET A 160 38.92 2.21 0.75
CA MET A 160 38.03 1.44 1.61
C MET A 160 38.65 0.12 2.07
N ARG A 161 39.54 -0.45 1.26
CA ARG A 161 40.20 -1.72 1.59
C ARG A 161 41.43 -1.54 2.50
N ASN A 162 42.12 -0.41 2.41
CA ASN A 162 43.26 -0.07 3.27
C ASN A 162 42.89 0.72 4.51
N GLY A 163 41.63 1.17 4.65
CA GLY A 163 41.16 1.91 5.82
C GLY A 163 40.64 1.02 6.96
N SER A 164 40.81 -0.29 6.90
CA SER A 164 40.27 -1.19 7.94
C SER A 164 41.25 -1.51 9.08
N ASP A 165 42.28 -0.68 9.24
CA ASP A 165 43.11 -0.75 10.44
C ASP A 165 43.13 0.62 11.15
N GLY A 166 42.30 0.74 12.20
CA GLY A 166 42.22 1.93 13.03
C GLY A 166 40.84 2.25 13.54
N SER A 167 40.42 1.55 14.58
CA SER A 167 39.38 1.88 15.54
C SER A 167 38.88 3.33 15.52
N ARG A 168 37.79 3.64 14.84
CA ARG A 168 36.88 4.72 15.25
C ARG A 168 35.44 4.26 15.07
N ARG A 169 34.85 3.87 16.20
CA ARG A 169 33.41 3.74 16.36
C ARG A 169 32.76 5.09 16.05
N PHE A 170 32.19 5.23 14.86
CA PHE A 170 31.14 6.21 14.63
C PHE A 170 29.81 5.54 15.03
N GLY A 171 29.29 5.92 16.16
CA GLY A 171 27.90 5.65 16.52
C GLY A 171 26.96 6.34 15.51
N PRO A 172 25.74 5.84 15.34
CA PRO A 172 24.75 6.48 14.46
C PRO A 172 24.54 7.94 14.89
N PRO A 173 24.38 8.89 13.96
CA PRO A 173 24.10 10.28 14.28
C PRO A 173 22.80 10.35 15.08
N GLY A 174 22.87 10.98 16.28
CA GLY A 174 21.72 11.25 17.10
C GLY A 174 20.71 12.15 16.40
N PRO A 175 19.44 12.10 16.80
CA PRO A 175 18.39 12.91 16.18
C PRO A 175 18.69 14.41 16.36
N PRO A 176 18.39 15.26 15.38
CA PRO A 176 18.57 16.69 15.49
C PRO A 176 17.70 17.30 16.59
N PRO A 177 18.15 18.33 17.29
CA PRO A 177 17.38 18.98 18.34
C PRO A 177 16.17 19.73 17.74
N GLY A 178 15.04 19.44 18.30
CA GLY A 178 13.73 20.08 18.31
C GLY A 178 13.39 21.13 17.28
N GLY A 179 12.42 20.82 16.45
CA GLY A 179 11.67 21.75 15.62
C GLY A 179 10.32 21.18 15.27
N GLY A 180 9.28 21.79 15.85
CA GLY A 180 7.89 21.88 15.42
C GLY A 180 7.21 20.66 14.80
N GLN A 181 6.30 20.09 15.55
CA GLN A 181 5.29 19.13 15.08
C GLN A 181 4.50 19.71 13.89
N ARG A 182 4.70 19.13 12.71
CA ARG A 182 3.73 19.26 11.62
C ARG A 182 2.84 18.01 11.65
N PRO A 183 1.52 18.12 11.49
CA PRO A 183 0.64 16.97 11.41
C PRO A 183 1.04 16.13 10.21
N MET A 184 1.38 14.86 10.46
CA MET A 184 1.61 13.87 9.40
C MET A 184 0.28 13.53 8.75
N VAL A 185 0.18 13.82 7.47
CA VAL A 185 -0.80 13.19 6.58
C VAL A 185 -0.28 11.77 6.31
N PRO A 186 -1.02 10.70 6.64
CA PRO A 186 -0.58 9.34 6.33
C PRO A 186 -0.56 9.14 4.82
N PRO A 187 0.50 8.50 4.29
CA PRO A 187 0.51 8.11 2.88
C PRO A 187 -0.56 7.05 2.62
N PRO A 188 -1.16 7.01 1.43
CA PRO A 188 -2.11 5.97 1.06
C PRO A 188 -1.42 4.60 1.06
N GLY A 189 -1.92 3.71 1.90
CA GLY A 189 -1.84 2.28 1.97
C GLY A 189 -0.59 1.57 1.45
N GLY A 190 0.45 1.48 2.30
CA GLY A 190 1.42 0.41 2.19
C GLY A 190 1.07 -0.69 3.19
N PHE A 191 0.77 -1.90 2.74
CA PHE A 191 0.57 -3.05 3.62
C PHE A 191 1.91 -3.46 4.26
N GLY A 192 2.18 -2.97 5.45
CA GLY A 192 3.28 -3.43 6.28
C GLY A 192 2.80 -4.54 7.21
N GLY A 193 3.28 -5.77 7.00
CA GLY A 193 3.03 -6.88 7.88
C GLY A 193 3.58 -6.63 9.29
N HIS A 194 2.72 -6.53 10.28
CA HIS A 194 3.10 -6.57 11.69
C HIS A 194 3.45 -8.00 12.10
N ARG A 195 4.73 -8.26 12.29
CA ARG A 195 5.17 -9.36 13.17
C ARG A 195 5.03 -8.87 14.60
N GLY A 196 4.06 -9.38 15.34
CA GLY A 196 3.96 -9.21 16.78
C GLY A 196 5.06 -9.99 17.53
N PRO A 197 5.55 -9.50 18.67
CA PRO A 197 6.50 -10.23 19.48
C PRO A 197 5.80 -11.37 20.25
N MET A 198 6.37 -12.58 20.18
CA MET A 198 6.02 -13.69 21.04
C MET A 198 6.40 -13.32 22.48
N GLY A 199 5.42 -13.15 23.35
CA GLY A 199 5.60 -13.11 24.78
C GLY A 199 5.79 -14.53 25.33
N GLY A 200 6.98 -14.83 25.88
CA GLY A 200 7.24 -16.03 26.61
C GLY A 200 6.51 -16.01 27.96
N PHE A 201 5.77 -17.06 28.25
CA PHE A 201 5.33 -17.39 29.59
C PHE A 201 6.37 -18.31 30.21
N GLY A 202 6.98 -17.86 31.29
CA GLY A 202 7.76 -18.66 32.25
C GLY A 202 7.22 -18.40 33.64
N GLY A 203 6.98 -19.48 34.37
CA GLY A 203 6.63 -19.46 35.78
C GLY A 203 5.25 -20.00 36.08
#